data_20be506fcdedd0a56282acea34fc998f
#
_entry.id   20be506fcdedd0a56282acea34fc998f
#
_cell.length_a   1.000
_cell.length_b   1.000
_cell.length_c   1.000
_cell.angle_alpha   90.00
_cell.angle_beta   90.00
_cell.angle_gamma   90.00
#
_symmetry.space_group_name_H-M   'P 1'
#
loop_
_entity.id
_entity.type
_entity.pdbx_description
1 polymer ?
#
loop_
_entity_poly.entity_id
_entity_poly.type
_entity_poly.pdbx_seq_one_letter_code
_entity_poly.pdbx_strand_id
1 'polypeptide(L)'
;STRVRSSAASDVYKRQAFSHLWKEVQEKIQVPEGYKMTYFGEQSEQDKGNKAIAANIPLMFGLIYVTLLFLFPKYYRKPVLIMAMLPLIFIGVVLGLLVFGKSLDFFAMLGLLGLIGMNIKNAIVLVDEIGLQLNAGLSPVNAVIEATKTRIVPVTMASGTTILGMLPLLGDAMFAGMAATIMGGLFVSTILTIFVLPVTYCIFFKIKSV
;
A
#
# COMPACT_ATOMS: atom_id res chain seq x y z
N SER A 1 -21.39 0.26 -17.11
CA SER A 1 -19.94 -0.01 -17.06
C SER A 1 -19.11 0.88 -18.00
N THR A 2 -19.70 1.41 -19.07
CA THR A 2 -19.02 2.28 -20.05
C THR A 2 -18.67 3.68 -19.51
N ARG A 3 -19.47 4.26 -18.62
CA ARG A 3 -19.21 5.59 -18.04
C ARG A 3 -17.97 5.65 -17.15
N VAL A 4 -17.68 4.60 -16.38
CA VAL A 4 -16.53 4.57 -15.46
C VAL A 4 -15.21 4.46 -16.23
N ARG A 5 -15.17 3.67 -17.30
CA ARG A 5 -13.99 3.59 -18.19
C ARG A 5 -13.72 4.91 -18.93
N SER A 6 -14.76 5.64 -19.26
CA SER A 6 -14.67 6.96 -19.93
C SER A 6 -14.05 8.03 -19.03
N SER A 7 -14.31 8.02 -17.71
CA SER A 7 -13.77 9.04 -16.80
C SER A 7 -12.27 8.85 -16.51
N ALA A 8 -11.83 7.62 -16.22
CA ALA A 8 -10.42 7.35 -15.97
C ALA A 8 -9.54 7.57 -17.23
N ALA A 9 -10.02 7.14 -18.40
CA ALA A 9 -9.36 7.45 -19.67
C ALA A 9 -9.33 8.95 -19.95
N SER A 10 -10.41 9.68 -19.61
CA SER A 10 -10.48 11.12 -19.73
C SER A 10 -9.46 11.84 -18.83
N ASP A 11 -9.25 11.38 -17.59
CA ASP A 11 -8.34 12.03 -16.66
C ASP A 11 -6.87 11.78 -17.01
N VAL A 12 -6.53 10.57 -17.48
CA VAL A 12 -5.19 10.27 -18.01
C VAL A 12 -4.93 11.09 -19.27
N TYR A 13 -5.92 11.17 -20.18
CA TYR A 13 -5.81 11.95 -21.41
C TYR A 13 -5.66 13.44 -21.11
N LYS A 14 -6.42 13.99 -20.18
CA LYS A 14 -6.29 15.38 -19.74
C LYS A 14 -4.92 15.71 -19.16
N ARG A 15 -4.34 14.81 -18.35
CA ARG A 15 -2.99 14.99 -17.81
C ARG A 15 -1.92 14.95 -18.91
N GLN A 16 -2.02 14.00 -19.84
CA GLN A 16 -1.10 13.92 -20.97
C GLN A 16 -1.23 15.14 -21.90
N ALA A 17 -2.46 15.54 -22.22
CA ALA A 17 -2.70 16.74 -23.02
C ALA A 17 -2.17 18.00 -22.33
N PHE A 18 -2.38 18.14 -21.02
CA PHE A 18 -1.85 19.27 -20.26
C PHE A 18 -0.33 19.28 -20.24
N SER A 19 0.31 18.14 -20.03
CA SER A 19 1.78 18.07 -20.03
C SER A 19 2.41 18.39 -21.40
N HIS A 20 1.71 18.02 -22.47
CA HIS A 20 2.12 18.35 -23.83
C HIS A 20 1.95 19.84 -24.12
N LEU A 21 0.78 20.39 -23.81
CA LEU A 21 0.49 21.81 -23.96
C LEU A 21 1.41 22.68 -23.12
N TRP A 22 1.73 22.26 -21.91
CA TRP A 22 2.63 22.99 -21.02
C TRP A 22 4.06 23.07 -21.57
N LYS A 23 4.58 21.97 -22.14
CA LYS A 23 5.87 21.98 -22.83
C LYS A 23 5.86 22.93 -24.04
N GLU A 24 4.80 22.88 -24.83
CA GLU A 24 4.64 23.74 -26.01
C GLU A 24 4.55 25.24 -25.63
N VAL A 25 3.88 25.55 -24.50
CA VAL A 25 3.82 26.89 -23.94
C VAL A 25 5.19 27.37 -23.46
N GLN A 26 5.96 26.49 -22.78
CA GLN A 26 7.32 26.82 -22.33
C GLN A 26 8.29 27.06 -23.50
N GLU A 27 8.11 26.35 -24.61
CA GLU A 27 8.96 26.51 -25.79
C GLU A 27 8.63 27.80 -26.58
N LYS A 28 7.34 28.21 -26.61
CA LYS A 28 6.86 29.37 -27.36
C LYS A 28 7.02 30.69 -26.61
N ILE A 29 7.04 30.67 -25.29
CA ILE A 29 7.14 31.88 -24.47
C ILE A 29 8.57 32.01 -23.92
N GLN A 30 9.31 32.97 -24.46
CA GLN A 30 10.61 33.35 -23.89
C GLN A 30 10.39 34.15 -22.61
N VAL A 31 10.74 33.52 -21.47
CA VAL A 31 10.65 34.16 -20.16
C VAL A 31 11.92 34.96 -19.92
N PRO A 32 11.85 36.25 -19.55
CA PRO A 32 13.03 37.06 -19.23
C PRO A 32 13.83 36.43 -18.08
N GLU A 33 15.15 36.66 -18.08
CA GLU A 33 16.04 36.18 -17.03
C GLU A 33 15.57 36.68 -15.64
N GLY A 34 15.43 35.74 -14.69
CA GLY A 34 14.93 36.03 -13.34
C GLY A 34 13.47 35.68 -13.08
N TYR A 35 12.69 35.33 -14.11
CA TYR A 35 11.30 34.89 -13.94
C TYR A 35 11.16 33.39 -14.17
N LYS A 36 10.36 32.72 -13.30
CA LYS A 36 9.99 31.30 -13.46
C LYS A 36 8.52 31.23 -13.83
N MET A 37 8.22 30.55 -14.93
CA MET A 37 6.84 30.25 -15.28
C MET A 37 6.35 29.09 -14.42
N THR A 38 5.29 29.32 -13.63
CA THR A 38 4.64 28.31 -12.81
C THR A 38 3.16 28.27 -13.13
N TYR A 39 2.61 27.06 -13.22
CA TYR A 39 1.18 26.90 -13.32
C TYR A 39 0.56 26.80 -11.92
N PHE A 40 -0.60 27.37 -11.75
CA PHE A 40 -1.39 27.27 -10.54
C PHE A 40 -2.62 26.40 -10.82
N GLY A 41 -3.00 25.59 -9.85
CA GLY A 41 -4.16 24.73 -9.92
C GLY A 41 -3.96 23.40 -9.18
N GLU A 42 -4.98 22.56 -9.21
CA GLU A 42 -5.00 21.28 -8.54
C GLU A 42 -3.80 20.39 -8.89
N GLN A 43 -3.39 20.39 -10.17
CA GLN A 43 -2.23 19.60 -10.62
C GLN A 43 -0.91 20.09 -10.01
N SER A 44 -0.72 21.41 -9.84
CA SER A 44 0.47 21.96 -9.18
C SER A 44 0.57 21.50 -7.72
N GLU A 45 -0.55 21.51 -7.02
CA GLU A 45 -0.58 21.08 -5.63
C GLU A 45 -0.39 19.55 -5.49
N GLN A 46 -0.97 18.78 -6.41
CA GLN A 46 -0.73 17.33 -6.49
C GLN A 46 0.73 17.01 -6.79
N ASP A 47 1.38 17.72 -7.71
CA ASP A 47 2.79 17.51 -8.04
C ASP A 47 3.72 17.88 -6.88
N LYS A 48 3.45 18.97 -6.16
CA LYS A 48 4.16 19.30 -4.92
C LYS A 48 3.98 18.22 -3.86
N GLY A 49 2.74 17.76 -3.65
CA GLY A 49 2.42 16.69 -2.73
C GLY A 49 3.13 15.38 -3.10
N ASN A 50 3.10 14.97 -4.36
CA ASN A 50 3.78 13.77 -4.84
C ASN A 50 5.30 13.84 -4.64
N LYS A 51 5.92 15.00 -4.90
CA LYS A 51 7.35 15.21 -4.64
C LYS A 51 7.66 15.14 -3.15
N ALA A 52 6.83 15.74 -2.29
CA ALA A 52 7.00 15.67 -0.85
C ALA A 52 6.85 14.22 -0.32
N ILE A 53 5.87 13.47 -0.82
CA ILE A 53 5.70 12.05 -0.49
C ILE A 53 6.93 11.26 -0.92
N ALA A 54 7.36 11.40 -2.18
CA ALA A 54 8.52 10.67 -2.71
C ALA A 54 9.81 10.96 -1.92
N ALA A 55 10.04 12.20 -1.52
CA ALA A 55 11.19 12.60 -0.71
C ALA A 55 11.16 11.97 0.70
N ASN A 56 9.98 11.75 1.27
CA ASN A 56 9.83 11.22 2.62
C ASN A 56 9.69 9.68 2.67
N ILE A 57 9.50 9.00 1.53
CA ILE A 57 9.42 7.53 1.48
C ILE A 57 10.61 6.84 2.15
N PRO A 58 11.89 7.20 1.88
CA PRO A 58 13.02 6.54 2.52
C PRO A 58 13.04 6.73 4.04
N LEU A 59 12.68 7.92 4.51
CA LEU A 59 12.59 8.24 5.93
C LEU A 59 11.49 7.40 6.60
N MET A 60 10.33 7.29 5.96
CA MET A 60 9.21 6.48 6.43
C MET A 60 9.61 5.00 6.58
N PHE A 61 10.21 4.41 5.55
CA PHE A 61 10.68 3.02 5.60
C PHE A 61 11.77 2.82 6.66
N GLY A 62 12.68 3.80 6.82
CA GLY A 62 13.69 3.78 7.86
C GLY A 62 13.09 3.78 9.27
N LEU A 63 12.13 4.65 9.53
CA LEU A 63 11.43 4.73 10.82
C LEU A 63 10.65 3.43 11.11
N ILE A 64 9.95 2.90 10.11
CA ILE A 64 9.24 1.61 10.23
C ILE A 64 10.23 0.51 10.59
N TYR A 65 11.36 0.41 9.89
CA TYR A 65 12.36 -0.62 10.14
C TYR A 65 12.97 -0.50 11.54
N VAL A 66 13.31 0.71 11.98
CA VAL A 66 13.80 0.97 13.35
C VAL A 66 12.75 0.57 14.39
N THR A 67 11.49 0.93 14.19
CA THR A 67 10.40 0.54 15.09
C THR A 67 10.26 -0.99 15.18
N LEU A 68 10.34 -1.69 14.04
CA LEU A 68 10.30 -3.14 14.00
C LEU A 68 11.50 -3.78 14.72
N LEU A 69 12.69 -3.18 14.64
CA LEU A 69 13.86 -3.64 15.39
C LEU A 69 13.68 -3.50 16.90
N PHE A 70 13.08 -2.40 17.36
CA PHE A 70 12.74 -2.20 18.77
C PHE A 70 11.69 -3.21 19.25
N LEU A 71 10.73 -3.57 18.41
CA LEU A 71 9.68 -4.51 18.75
C LEU A 71 10.20 -5.96 18.83
N PHE A 72 11.18 -6.32 17.98
CA PHE A 72 11.77 -7.67 17.91
C PHE A 72 13.28 -7.66 18.15
N PRO A 73 13.78 -7.24 19.34
CA PRO A 73 15.22 -7.02 19.57
C PRO A 73 16.05 -8.31 19.49
N LYS A 74 15.41 -9.47 19.64
CA LYS A 74 16.09 -10.77 19.67
C LYS A 74 16.21 -11.45 18.30
N TYR A 75 15.44 -11.00 17.29
CA TYR A 75 15.35 -11.69 15.98
C TYR A 75 15.25 -10.70 14.81
N TYR A 76 16.36 -10.29 14.23
CA TYR A 76 16.39 -9.36 13.06
C TYR A 76 15.69 -9.95 11.82
N ARG A 77 15.49 -11.27 11.76
CA ARG A 77 14.81 -11.95 10.63
C ARG A 77 13.33 -11.62 10.57
N LYS A 78 12.67 -11.35 11.72
CA LYS A 78 11.24 -11.00 11.76
C LYS A 78 10.95 -9.65 11.08
N PRO A 79 11.66 -8.54 11.38
CA PRO A 79 11.53 -7.29 10.67
C PRO A 79 11.75 -7.40 9.16
N VAL A 80 12.80 -8.12 8.75
CA VAL A 80 13.11 -8.32 7.32
C VAL A 80 11.98 -9.06 6.61
N LEU A 81 11.41 -10.09 7.24
CA LEU A 81 10.27 -10.83 6.69
C LEU A 81 9.04 -9.94 6.49
N ILE A 82 8.72 -9.08 7.46
CA ILE A 82 7.61 -8.13 7.37
C ILE A 82 7.85 -7.14 6.22
N MET A 83 9.05 -6.59 6.11
CA MET A 83 9.43 -5.67 5.03
C MET A 83 9.37 -6.34 3.65
N ALA A 84 9.74 -7.62 3.55
CA ALA A 84 9.68 -8.38 2.30
C ALA A 84 8.24 -8.60 1.78
N MET A 85 7.23 -8.46 2.65
CA MET A 85 5.82 -8.54 2.25
C MET A 85 5.32 -7.26 1.57
N LEU A 86 5.95 -6.10 1.81
CA LEU A 86 5.47 -4.82 1.31
C LEU A 86 5.42 -4.73 -0.23
N PRO A 87 6.42 -5.20 -0.99
CA PRO A 87 6.36 -5.19 -2.45
C PRO A 87 5.16 -5.95 -3.03
N LEU A 88 4.72 -7.02 -2.35
CA LEU A 88 3.57 -7.81 -2.83
C LEU A 88 2.25 -7.06 -2.72
N ILE A 89 2.14 -6.07 -1.83
CA ILE A 89 0.94 -5.24 -1.70
C ILE A 89 0.69 -4.42 -2.95
N PHE A 90 1.74 -3.99 -3.64
CA PHE A 90 1.62 -3.24 -4.89
C PHE A 90 0.82 -4.00 -5.94
N ILE A 91 0.91 -5.33 -5.98
CA ILE A 91 0.09 -6.16 -6.87
C ILE A 91 -1.40 -5.93 -6.58
N GLY A 92 -1.79 -5.91 -5.30
CA GLY A 92 -3.16 -5.65 -4.88
C GLY A 92 -3.63 -4.24 -5.21
N VAL A 93 -2.77 -3.25 -5.05
CA VAL A 93 -3.07 -1.86 -5.40
C VAL A 93 -3.30 -1.70 -6.89
N VAL A 94 -2.42 -2.26 -7.72
CA VAL A 94 -2.55 -2.21 -9.19
C VAL A 94 -3.84 -2.91 -9.63
N LEU A 95 -4.11 -4.10 -9.09
CA LEU A 95 -5.36 -4.82 -9.38
C LEU A 95 -6.60 -4.04 -8.95
N GLY A 96 -6.58 -3.42 -7.76
CA GLY A 96 -7.69 -2.59 -7.28
C GLY A 96 -7.94 -1.39 -8.20
N LEU A 97 -6.90 -0.64 -8.57
CA LEU A 97 -7.02 0.49 -9.49
C LEU A 97 -7.54 0.06 -10.86
N LEU A 98 -7.08 -1.08 -11.40
CA LEU A 98 -7.54 -1.63 -12.68
C LEU A 98 -9.00 -2.05 -12.64
N VAL A 99 -9.43 -2.76 -11.59
CA VAL A 99 -10.82 -3.25 -11.43
C VAL A 99 -11.80 -2.07 -11.34
N PHE A 100 -11.45 -1.04 -10.59
CA PHE A 100 -12.29 0.15 -10.44
C PHE A 100 -12.07 1.21 -11.53
N GLY A 101 -11.13 0.98 -12.46
CA GLY A 101 -10.83 1.91 -13.56
C GLY A 101 -10.34 3.27 -13.09
N LYS A 102 -9.59 3.33 -11.99
CA LYS A 102 -9.04 4.56 -11.42
C LYS A 102 -7.55 4.70 -11.73
N SER A 103 -7.09 5.94 -11.89
CA SER A 103 -5.68 6.24 -12.07
C SER A 103 -4.98 6.35 -10.72
N LEU A 104 -3.65 6.16 -10.73
CA LEU A 104 -2.81 6.42 -9.58
C LEU A 104 -2.62 7.94 -9.45
N ASP A 105 -3.49 8.57 -8.67
CA ASP A 105 -3.46 9.99 -8.37
C ASP A 105 -2.82 10.26 -6.99
N PHE A 106 -2.79 11.52 -6.57
CA PHE A 106 -2.26 11.93 -5.27
C PHE A 106 -3.01 11.22 -4.10
N PHE A 107 -4.33 11.14 -4.19
CA PHE A 107 -5.14 10.49 -3.15
C PHE A 107 -4.94 8.98 -3.13
N ALA A 108 -4.74 8.34 -4.29
CA ALA A 108 -4.38 6.93 -4.36
C ALA A 108 -3.01 6.66 -3.71
N MET A 109 -2.04 7.56 -3.86
CA MET A 109 -0.74 7.47 -3.17
C MET A 109 -0.89 7.62 -1.65
N LEU A 110 -1.74 8.52 -1.17
CA LEU A 110 -2.06 8.61 0.27
C LEU A 110 -2.72 7.33 0.78
N GLY A 111 -3.63 6.76 0.00
CA GLY A 111 -4.24 5.45 0.30
C GLY A 111 -3.21 4.33 0.40
N LEU A 112 -2.22 4.33 -0.49
CA LEU A 112 -1.11 3.37 -0.47
C LEU A 112 -0.28 3.49 0.82
N LEU A 113 0.03 4.71 1.28
CA LEU A 113 0.76 4.93 2.54
C LEU A 113 -0.02 4.38 3.74
N GLY A 114 -1.32 4.66 3.80
CA GLY A 114 -2.20 4.11 4.84
C GLY A 114 -2.27 2.58 4.81
N LEU A 115 -2.36 2.01 3.60
CA LEU A 115 -2.39 0.56 3.39
C LEU A 115 -1.10 -0.12 3.85
N ILE A 116 0.07 0.47 3.60
CA ILE A 116 1.36 -0.04 4.09
C ILE A 116 1.33 -0.14 5.62
N GLY A 117 0.88 0.90 6.33
CA GLY A 117 0.77 0.89 7.78
C GLY A 117 -0.19 -0.18 8.31
N MET A 118 -1.35 -0.34 7.69
CA MET A 118 -2.32 -1.39 8.06
C MET A 118 -1.75 -2.80 7.88
N ASN A 119 -1.03 -3.02 6.77
CA ASN A 119 -0.47 -4.32 6.47
C ASN A 119 0.68 -4.70 7.42
N ILE A 120 1.56 -3.75 7.74
CA ILE A 120 2.63 -3.94 8.73
C ILE A 120 2.03 -4.34 10.08
N LYS A 121 0.98 -3.64 10.54
CA LYS A 121 0.25 -3.98 11.76
C LYS A 121 -0.25 -5.43 11.74
N ASN A 122 -0.91 -5.87 10.66
CA ASN A 122 -1.41 -7.23 10.52
C ASN A 122 -0.27 -8.27 10.53
N ALA A 123 0.83 -7.98 9.85
CA ALA A 123 1.99 -8.85 9.82
C ALA A 123 2.68 -8.95 11.18
N ILE A 124 2.84 -7.85 11.92
CA ILE A 124 3.40 -7.83 13.29
C ILE A 124 2.57 -8.74 14.19
N VAL A 125 1.25 -8.57 14.19
CA VAL A 125 0.35 -9.32 15.06
C VAL A 125 0.42 -10.82 14.78
N LEU A 126 0.54 -11.25 13.52
CA LEU A 126 0.68 -12.66 13.19
C LEU A 126 2.06 -13.22 13.58
N VAL A 127 3.14 -12.48 13.33
CA VAL A 127 4.50 -12.89 13.69
C VAL A 127 4.69 -12.97 15.22
N ASP A 128 4.04 -12.08 15.96
CA ASP A 128 4.04 -12.09 17.42
C ASP A 128 3.28 -13.31 17.96
N GLU A 129 2.10 -13.59 17.41
CA GLU A 129 1.31 -14.78 17.76
C GLU A 129 2.08 -16.08 17.53
N ILE A 130 2.81 -16.21 16.42
CA ILE A 130 3.70 -17.36 16.19
C ILE A 130 4.74 -17.46 17.32
N GLY A 131 5.29 -16.33 17.75
CA GLY A 131 6.22 -16.28 18.88
C GLY A 131 5.60 -16.76 20.20
N LEU A 132 4.37 -16.38 20.48
CA LEU A 132 3.62 -16.81 21.66
C LEU A 132 3.36 -18.32 21.65
N GLN A 133 2.92 -18.87 20.51
CA GLN A 133 2.67 -20.31 20.36
C GLN A 133 3.95 -21.14 20.48
N LEU A 134 5.08 -20.63 19.98
CA LEU A 134 6.39 -21.26 20.18
C LEU A 134 6.81 -21.26 21.66
N ASN A 135 6.59 -20.17 22.38
CA ASN A 135 6.90 -20.07 23.80
C ASN A 135 5.97 -20.95 24.65
N ALA A 136 4.77 -21.26 24.17
CA ALA A 136 3.85 -22.21 24.80
C ALA A 136 4.27 -23.68 24.61
N GLY A 137 5.39 -23.94 23.91
CA GLY A 137 5.94 -25.26 23.72
C GLY A 137 5.42 -26.07 22.55
N LEU A 138 4.66 -25.44 21.64
CA LEU A 138 4.21 -26.08 20.40
C LEU A 138 5.39 -26.32 19.44
N SER A 139 5.31 -27.40 18.68
CA SER A 139 6.28 -27.62 17.58
C SER A 139 6.23 -26.45 16.58
N PRO A 140 7.35 -26.09 15.93
CA PRO A 140 7.40 -24.91 15.06
C PRO A 140 6.33 -24.89 13.96
N VAL A 141 6.01 -26.03 13.36
CA VAL A 141 4.96 -26.15 12.35
C VAL A 141 3.57 -25.92 12.95
N ASN A 142 3.28 -26.57 14.08
CA ASN A 142 2.00 -26.43 14.76
C ASN A 142 1.79 -24.99 15.30
N ALA A 143 2.86 -24.34 15.79
CA ALA A 143 2.82 -22.97 16.23
C ALA A 143 2.41 -22.01 15.10
N VAL A 144 2.95 -22.19 13.89
CA VAL A 144 2.58 -21.38 12.71
C VAL A 144 1.12 -21.64 12.31
N ILE A 145 0.69 -22.91 12.29
CA ILE A 145 -0.69 -23.28 11.93
C ILE A 145 -1.67 -22.70 12.94
N GLU A 146 -1.42 -22.86 14.23
CA GLU A 146 -2.33 -22.42 15.28
C GLU A 146 -2.41 -20.88 15.35
N ALA A 147 -1.26 -20.19 15.24
CA ALA A 147 -1.24 -18.74 15.15
C ALA A 147 -2.01 -18.22 13.94
N THR A 148 -1.91 -18.89 12.79
CA THR A 148 -2.66 -18.50 11.58
C THR A 148 -4.15 -18.69 11.79
N LYS A 149 -4.59 -19.83 12.33
CA LYS A 149 -6.01 -20.09 12.62
C LYS A 149 -6.62 -19.04 13.55
N THR A 150 -5.90 -18.67 14.62
CA THR A 150 -6.38 -17.69 15.60
C THR A 150 -6.52 -16.30 14.99
N ARG A 151 -5.73 -15.97 13.95
CA ARG A 151 -5.70 -14.64 13.34
C ARG A 151 -6.52 -14.50 12.06
N ILE A 152 -6.95 -15.59 11.43
CA ILE A 152 -7.81 -15.54 10.22
C ILE A 152 -9.06 -14.69 10.46
N VAL A 153 -9.81 -14.99 11.51
CA VAL A 153 -11.09 -14.31 11.78
C VAL A 153 -10.91 -12.82 12.08
N PRO A 154 -10.06 -12.39 13.03
CA PRO A 154 -9.85 -10.96 13.28
C PRO A 154 -9.34 -10.17 12.08
N VAL A 155 -8.41 -10.74 11.29
CA VAL A 155 -7.82 -10.08 10.13
C VAL A 155 -8.84 -9.94 9.00
N THR A 156 -9.61 -11.00 8.71
CA THR A 156 -10.66 -10.95 7.67
C THR A 156 -11.80 -10.00 8.05
N MET A 157 -12.22 -9.99 9.30
CA MET A 157 -13.24 -9.06 9.81
C MET A 157 -12.78 -7.62 9.70
N ALA A 158 -11.55 -7.30 10.14
CA ALA A 158 -11.00 -5.95 10.07
C ALA A 158 -10.86 -5.48 8.61
N SER A 159 -10.39 -6.34 7.72
CA SER A 159 -10.27 -6.03 6.29
C SER A 159 -11.65 -5.86 5.64
N GLY A 160 -12.60 -6.75 5.94
CA GLY A 160 -13.96 -6.68 5.42
C GLY A 160 -14.70 -5.41 5.83
N THR A 161 -14.61 -5.04 7.10
CA THR A 161 -15.24 -3.79 7.60
C THR A 161 -14.62 -2.55 6.96
N THR A 162 -13.30 -2.53 6.77
CA THR A 162 -12.63 -1.41 6.09
C THR A 162 -13.03 -1.32 4.63
N ILE A 163 -13.07 -2.45 3.90
CA ILE A 163 -13.49 -2.50 2.50
C ILE A 163 -14.94 -2.00 2.37
N LEU A 164 -15.86 -2.48 3.21
CA LEU A 164 -17.26 -2.03 3.21
C LEU A 164 -17.39 -0.53 3.56
N GLY A 165 -16.59 -0.04 4.51
CA GLY A 165 -16.57 1.37 4.89
C GLY A 165 -16.05 2.30 3.79
N MET A 166 -15.20 1.79 2.87
CA MET A 166 -14.69 2.57 1.74
C MET A 166 -15.60 2.57 0.50
N LEU A 167 -16.61 1.69 0.44
CA LEU A 167 -17.55 1.61 -0.69
C LEU A 167 -18.18 2.95 -1.08
N PRO A 168 -18.73 3.76 -0.13
CA PRO A 168 -19.35 5.04 -0.50
C PRO A 168 -18.34 6.02 -1.12
N LEU A 169 -17.06 5.96 -0.78
CA LEU A 169 -16.02 6.82 -1.33
C LEU A 169 -15.70 6.54 -2.81
N LEU A 170 -16.05 5.36 -3.33
CA LEU A 170 -15.90 5.06 -4.76
C LEU A 170 -16.76 5.95 -5.66
N GLY A 171 -17.87 6.48 -5.12
CA GLY A 171 -18.75 7.43 -5.82
C GLY A 171 -18.22 8.86 -5.82
N ASP A 172 -17.28 9.20 -4.98
CA ASP A 172 -16.68 10.52 -4.90
C ASP A 172 -15.62 10.72 -5.98
N ALA A 173 -15.61 11.90 -6.60
CA ALA A 173 -14.68 12.19 -7.69
C ALA A 173 -13.23 12.32 -7.20
N MET A 174 -13.03 12.80 -5.97
CA MET A 174 -11.73 13.10 -5.38
C MET A 174 -11.11 11.88 -4.71
N PHE A 175 -11.90 11.15 -3.90
CA PHE A 175 -11.40 10.09 -3.04
C PHE A 175 -11.53 8.68 -3.64
N ALA A 176 -12.13 8.55 -4.81
CA ALA A 176 -12.33 7.24 -5.45
C ALA A 176 -11.02 6.49 -5.72
N GLY A 177 -9.94 7.19 -6.09
CA GLY A 177 -8.61 6.60 -6.27
C GLY A 177 -8.04 6.02 -4.97
N MET A 178 -8.20 6.77 -3.86
CA MET A 178 -7.81 6.32 -2.52
C MET A 178 -8.62 5.09 -2.09
N ALA A 179 -9.94 5.12 -2.24
CA ALA A 179 -10.80 4.01 -1.90
C ALA A 179 -10.46 2.75 -2.71
N ALA A 180 -10.27 2.85 -4.02
CA ALA A 180 -9.88 1.75 -4.90
C ALA A 180 -8.53 1.15 -4.48
N THR A 181 -7.55 1.99 -4.14
CA THR A 181 -6.23 1.58 -3.66
C THR A 181 -6.32 0.79 -2.36
N ILE A 182 -7.05 1.33 -1.37
CA ILE A 182 -7.19 0.68 -0.06
C ILE A 182 -7.98 -0.62 -0.19
N MET A 183 -9.11 -0.63 -0.90
CA MET A 183 -9.95 -1.82 -1.05
C MET A 183 -9.22 -2.94 -1.78
N GLY A 184 -8.63 -2.67 -2.95
CA GLY A 184 -7.89 -3.66 -3.73
C GLY A 184 -6.64 -4.14 -3.01
N GLY A 185 -5.86 -3.20 -2.46
CA GLY A 185 -4.65 -3.52 -1.73
C GLY A 185 -4.94 -4.30 -0.44
N LEU A 186 -5.97 -3.94 0.32
CA LEU A 186 -6.34 -4.63 1.56
C LEU A 186 -6.89 -6.03 1.30
N PHE A 187 -7.68 -6.21 0.24
CA PHE A 187 -8.16 -7.54 -0.16
C PHE A 187 -7.01 -8.50 -0.47
N VAL A 188 -6.08 -8.09 -1.33
CA VAL A 188 -4.92 -8.91 -1.69
C VAL A 188 -3.97 -9.08 -0.50
N SER A 189 -3.72 -8.02 0.29
CA SER A 189 -2.84 -8.12 1.45
C SER A 189 -3.38 -9.04 2.53
N THR A 190 -4.70 -9.13 2.69
CA THR A 190 -5.33 -10.10 3.61
C THR A 190 -5.03 -11.53 3.19
N ILE A 191 -5.17 -11.83 1.91
CA ILE A 191 -4.82 -13.14 1.35
C ILE A 191 -3.32 -13.44 1.55
N LEU A 192 -2.46 -12.45 1.25
CA LEU A 192 -1.02 -12.58 1.43
C LEU A 192 -0.65 -12.83 2.89
N THR A 193 -1.26 -12.11 3.83
CA THR A 193 -0.99 -12.26 5.26
C THR A 193 -1.41 -13.64 5.77
N ILE A 194 -2.53 -14.18 5.29
CA ILE A 194 -3.04 -15.49 5.75
C ILE A 194 -2.26 -16.65 5.12
N PHE A 195 -1.87 -16.56 3.85
CA PHE A 195 -1.25 -17.68 3.12
C PHE A 195 0.25 -17.52 2.94
N VAL A 196 0.70 -16.36 2.45
CA VAL A 196 2.10 -16.17 2.07
C VAL A 196 2.99 -15.93 3.29
N LEU A 197 2.51 -15.17 4.28
CA LEU A 197 3.34 -14.85 5.45
C LEU A 197 3.70 -16.10 6.28
N PRO A 198 2.78 -17.06 6.59
CA PRO A 198 3.13 -18.31 7.27
C PRO A 198 4.13 -19.16 6.47
N VAL A 199 3.94 -19.27 5.16
CA VAL A 199 4.85 -20.03 4.29
C VAL A 199 6.23 -19.38 4.26
N THR A 200 6.29 -18.05 4.05
CA THR A 200 7.55 -17.31 4.07
C THR A 200 8.24 -17.40 5.43
N TYR A 201 7.47 -17.38 6.51
CA TYR A 201 8.01 -17.58 7.86
C TYR A 201 8.69 -18.95 7.98
N CYS A 202 8.04 -20.03 7.52
CA CYS A 202 8.63 -21.37 7.53
C CYS A 202 9.92 -21.45 6.70
N ILE A 203 9.96 -20.81 5.52
CA ILE A 203 11.15 -20.78 4.67
C ILE A 203 12.28 -20.00 5.33
N PHE A 204 12.02 -18.81 5.87
CA PHE A 204 13.02 -17.95 6.50
C PHE A 204 13.65 -18.57 7.76
N PHE A 205 12.84 -19.26 8.55
CA PHE A 205 13.29 -19.94 9.76
C PHE A 205 13.70 -21.41 9.53
N LYS A 206 13.69 -21.86 8.24
CA LYS A 206 14.06 -23.24 7.86
C LYS A 206 13.33 -24.32 8.67
N ILE A 207 12.05 -24.09 8.94
CA ILE A 207 11.21 -25.04 9.65
C ILE A 207 10.90 -26.19 8.69
N LYS A 208 11.45 -27.38 8.96
CA LYS A 208 11.14 -28.59 8.22
C LYS A 208 9.88 -29.21 8.81
N SER A 209 8.92 -29.57 7.95
CA SER A 209 7.87 -30.51 8.32
C SER A 209 8.52 -31.87 8.50
N VAL A 210 8.43 -32.44 9.69
CA VAL A 210 8.74 -33.84 9.90
C VAL A 210 7.56 -34.67 9.43
#